data_18cf5e54d66ef02cece28e77d353c8e8
#
_entry.id   18cf5e54d66ef02cece28e77d353c8e8
#
_cell.length_a   1.000
_cell.length_b   1.000
_cell.length_c   1.000
_cell.angle_alpha   90.00
_cell.angle_beta   90.00
_cell.angle_gamma   90.00
#
_symmetry.space_group_name_H-M   'P 1'
#
loop_
_entity.id
_entity.type
_entity.pdbx_description
1 polymer ?
#
loop_
_entity_poly.entity_id
_entity_poly.type
_entity_poly.pdbx_seq_one_letter_code
_entity_poly.pdbx_strand_id
1 'polypeptide(L)'
;MKGYINGINFIELPSEKYWSFPKSYKGDSKKETKNFITSGTYFGSQKQDGHYSRLIKDMDGNIIMQGRTKSVNGEYLDKHEWVPQLNTFFNWLPAGTVLLGELYFPEKRGSRNVTTILGCLKEKAIQRQEKGSPLHYYIFDVWALGGEAYLDKTMEKRVEALNSLYENWLNVEKSSNDLAPTCIEFAEYLKGDELWEELRKILDAGGEGIVITRQDSKPEPGKRTARKTLKVKMEIEQTIDAFLDGDYKLPTRLYSGKEIENWSYWENIKTGEKSSDNHYQEYVAGAPWEPVTKPYFNGWASAVSFSVMKDEKPYHIGWISGITDELKKDIVDSEKRKTLIGKVAELTAMEVEKTNGIYTLRHGKIAKWRSDKSKEDCEFSQIA
;
A
#
# COMPACT_ATOMS: atom_id res chain seq x y z
N MET A 1 -20.68 3.66 -14.32
CA MET A 1 -19.70 4.36 -15.15
C MET A 1 -19.29 3.48 -16.31
N LYS A 2 -19.77 3.82 -17.49
CA LYS A 2 -19.57 3.04 -18.71
C LYS A 2 -18.44 3.58 -19.61
N GLY A 3 -17.73 4.61 -19.17
CA GLY A 3 -16.90 5.42 -20.05
C GLY A 3 -15.51 4.88 -20.39
N TYR A 4 -14.88 4.10 -19.55
CA TYR A 4 -13.47 3.74 -19.72
C TYR A 4 -13.22 2.30 -20.20
N ILE A 5 -14.29 1.53 -20.43
CA ILE A 5 -14.18 0.18 -21.01
C ILE A 5 -14.76 0.13 -22.42
N ASN A 6 -15.44 1.17 -22.87
CA ASN A 6 -16.04 1.25 -24.20
C ASN A 6 -14.93 1.32 -25.25
N GLY A 7 -14.46 0.20 -25.71
CA GLY A 7 -13.37 0.02 -26.69
C GLY A 7 -12.54 -1.22 -26.44
N ILE A 8 -12.44 -1.69 -25.20
CA ILE A 8 -11.77 -2.97 -24.94
C ILE A 8 -12.75 -4.09 -25.23
N ASN A 9 -12.74 -4.55 -26.47
CA ASN A 9 -13.60 -5.64 -26.92
C ASN A 9 -12.99 -7.01 -26.56
N PHE A 10 -12.86 -7.25 -25.27
CA PHE A 10 -12.54 -8.58 -24.75
C PHE A 10 -13.84 -9.37 -24.64
N ILE A 11 -14.22 -9.98 -25.74
CA ILE A 11 -15.56 -10.51 -26.04
C ILE A 11 -16.11 -11.50 -24.98
N GLU A 12 -15.30 -12.03 -24.08
CA GLU A 12 -15.71 -13.10 -23.19
C GLU A 12 -15.55 -12.81 -21.68
N LEU A 13 -15.08 -11.62 -21.30
CA LEU A 13 -14.88 -11.33 -19.88
C LEU A 13 -15.88 -10.28 -19.39
N PRO A 14 -16.61 -10.58 -18.31
CA PRO A 14 -17.49 -9.58 -17.69
C PRO A 14 -16.69 -8.31 -17.37
N SER A 15 -17.18 -7.17 -17.81
CA SER A 15 -16.54 -5.86 -17.62
C SER A 15 -16.11 -5.60 -16.17
N GLU A 16 -16.84 -6.13 -15.21
CA GLU A 16 -16.56 -6.05 -13.77
C GLU A 16 -15.23 -6.70 -13.37
N LYS A 17 -14.79 -7.76 -14.06
CA LYS A 17 -13.51 -8.41 -13.76
C LYS A 17 -12.31 -7.49 -14.00
N TYR A 18 -12.36 -6.62 -15.01
CA TYR A 18 -11.27 -5.68 -15.31
C TYR A 18 -11.14 -4.54 -14.30
N TRP A 19 -12.22 -4.21 -13.60
CA TRP A 19 -12.25 -3.09 -12.67
C TRP A 19 -11.87 -3.47 -11.24
N SER A 20 -11.87 -4.75 -10.93
CA SER A 20 -11.51 -5.23 -9.61
C SER A 20 -10.02 -5.53 -9.52
N PHE A 21 -9.32 -4.87 -8.61
CA PHE A 21 -7.89 -5.07 -8.40
C PHE A 21 -7.61 -6.38 -7.66
N PRO A 22 -6.49 -7.08 -7.98
CA PRO A 22 -6.10 -8.27 -7.26
C PRO A 22 -5.76 -7.93 -5.81
N LYS A 23 -6.04 -8.86 -4.91
CA LYS A 23 -5.70 -8.77 -3.49
C LYS A 23 -4.76 -9.90 -3.12
N SER A 24 -3.66 -9.57 -2.46
CA SER A 24 -2.75 -10.56 -1.91
C SER A 24 -3.05 -10.83 -0.44
N TYR A 25 -2.73 -12.02 0.01
CA TYR A 25 -2.85 -12.44 1.40
C TYR A 25 -1.56 -12.14 2.17
N LYS A 26 -1.67 -11.87 3.47
CA LYS A 26 -0.49 -11.78 4.35
C LYS A 26 -0.05 -13.19 4.72
N GLY A 27 1.24 -13.49 4.65
CA GLY A 27 1.79 -14.79 5.09
C GLY A 27 1.54 -15.04 6.58
N ASP A 28 1.26 -16.30 6.94
CA ASP A 28 0.86 -16.67 8.31
C ASP A 28 2.05 -16.77 9.25
N SER A 29 3.06 -17.58 8.93
CA SER A 29 4.27 -17.73 9.74
C SER A 29 5.53 -17.78 8.88
N LYS A 30 6.68 -17.44 9.48
CA LYS A 30 7.99 -17.53 8.80
C LYS A 30 8.28 -18.92 8.27
N LYS A 31 8.01 -19.96 9.07
CA LYS A 31 8.28 -21.35 8.68
C LYS A 31 7.39 -21.80 7.53
N GLU A 32 6.11 -21.49 7.60
CA GLU A 32 5.15 -21.83 6.56
C GLU A 32 5.47 -21.07 5.26
N THR A 33 5.78 -19.78 5.37
CA THR A 33 6.17 -18.93 4.24
C THR A 33 7.46 -19.45 3.57
N LYS A 34 8.47 -19.85 4.36
CA LYS A 34 9.69 -20.47 3.83
C LYS A 34 9.37 -21.73 3.03
N ASN A 35 8.52 -22.61 3.60
CA ASN A 35 8.11 -23.85 2.92
C ASN A 35 7.40 -23.56 1.59
N PHE A 36 6.54 -22.52 1.51
CA PHE A 36 5.93 -22.12 0.24
C PHE A 36 6.95 -21.64 -0.79
N ILE A 37 7.92 -20.83 -0.37
CA ILE A 37 8.95 -20.29 -1.26
C ILE A 37 9.81 -21.45 -1.79
N THR A 38 10.35 -22.29 -0.91
CA THR A 38 11.28 -23.38 -1.28
C THR A 38 10.60 -24.58 -1.93
N SER A 39 9.26 -24.68 -1.87
CA SER A 39 8.51 -25.78 -2.51
C SER A 39 8.63 -25.81 -4.04
N GLY A 40 9.07 -24.71 -4.66
CA GLY A 40 9.12 -24.56 -6.12
C GLY A 40 7.75 -24.47 -6.81
N THR A 41 6.65 -24.45 -6.05
CA THR A 41 5.28 -24.33 -6.59
C THR A 41 4.80 -22.89 -6.77
N TYR A 42 5.56 -21.93 -6.28
CA TYR A 42 5.26 -20.51 -6.37
C TYR A 42 6.31 -19.81 -7.23
N PHE A 43 5.84 -18.90 -8.08
CA PHE A 43 6.64 -17.82 -8.62
C PHE A 43 6.69 -16.68 -7.63
N GLY A 44 7.83 -16.02 -7.53
CA GLY A 44 7.96 -14.80 -6.74
C GLY A 44 8.74 -13.73 -7.48
N SER A 45 8.40 -12.49 -7.20
CA SER A 45 9.09 -11.30 -7.71
C SER A 45 9.25 -10.27 -6.61
N GLN A 46 10.19 -9.35 -6.79
CA GLN A 46 10.41 -8.25 -5.86
C GLN A 46 9.13 -7.44 -5.65
N LYS A 47 8.85 -7.08 -4.41
CA LYS A 47 7.78 -6.13 -4.07
C LYS A 47 8.33 -4.72 -4.06
N GLN A 48 7.91 -3.92 -5.03
CA GLN A 48 8.24 -2.50 -5.06
C GLN A 48 7.37 -1.72 -4.06
N ASP A 49 7.95 -0.67 -3.47
CA ASP A 49 7.25 0.26 -2.57
C ASP A 49 6.84 1.52 -3.34
N GLY A 50 5.72 1.43 -4.01
CA GLY A 50 5.20 2.47 -4.87
C GLY A 50 3.68 2.59 -4.84
N HIS A 51 3.13 3.00 -5.96
CA HIS A 51 1.70 3.06 -6.22
C HIS A 51 1.29 2.04 -7.28
N TYR A 52 0.48 1.09 -6.87
CA TYR A 52 -0.14 0.14 -7.78
C TYR A 52 -0.85 0.88 -8.91
N SER A 53 -0.48 0.55 -10.14
CA SER A 53 -1.04 1.16 -11.34
C SER A 53 -1.40 0.09 -12.39
N ARG A 54 -2.56 0.25 -12.99
CA ARG A 54 -2.99 -0.54 -14.12
C ARG A 54 -2.88 0.29 -15.38
N LEU A 55 -2.11 -0.19 -16.33
CA LEU A 55 -2.01 0.36 -17.67
C LEU A 55 -2.99 -0.37 -18.60
N ILE A 56 -3.79 0.38 -19.32
CA ILE A 56 -4.73 -0.11 -20.33
C ILE A 56 -4.41 0.61 -21.63
N LYS A 57 -4.20 -0.13 -22.71
CA LYS A 57 -4.28 0.37 -24.08
C LYS A 57 -5.48 -0.30 -24.71
N ASP A 58 -6.54 0.46 -24.96
CA ASP A 58 -7.77 -0.08 -25.52
C ASP A 58 -7.61 -0.49 -26.99
N MET A 59 -8.66 -1.03 -27.60
CA MET A 59 -8.62 -1.47 -29.01
C MET A 59 -8.52 -0.30 -29.99
N ASP A 60 -8.90 0.90 -29.57
CA ASP A 60 -8.78 2.13 -30.36
C ASP A 60 -7.41 2.81 -30.18
N GLY A 61 -6.54 2.25 -29.32
CA GLY A 61 -5.20 2.75 -29.04
C GLY A 61 -5.13 3.82 -27.96
N ASN A 62 -6.23 4.12 -27.26
CA ASN A 62 -6.22 5.07 -26.16
C ASN A 62 -5.49 4.49 -24.94
N ILE A 63 -4.66 5.32 -24.31
CA ILE A 63 -3.87 4.96 -23.13
C ILE A 63 -4.58 5.45 -21.87
N ILE A 64 -4.68 4.58 -20.87
CA ILE A 64 -5.27 4.87 -19.58
C ILE A 64 -4.39 4.25 -18.50
N MET A 65 -3.98 5.04 -17.50
CA MET A 65 -3.24 4.56 -16.35
C MET A 65 -4.00 4.88 -15.06
N GLN A 66 -4.41 3.86 -14.32
CA GLN A 66 -5.30 3.98 -13.17
C GLN A 66 -4.70 3.40 -11.91
N GLY A 67 -4.76 4.16 -10.83
CA GLY A 67 -4.47 3.66 -9.49
C GLY A 67 -5.62 2.86 -8.88
N ARG A 68 -5.38 2.31 -7.70
CA ARG A 68 -6.37 1.50 -6.97
C ARG A 68 -7.50 2.32 -6.34
N THR A 69 -7.23 3.59 -6.03
CA THR A 69 -8.16 4.46 -5.31
C THR A 69 -9.06 5.21 -6.27
N LYS A 70 -10.34 5.15 -6.02
CA LYS A 70 -11.33 5.97 -6.74
C LYS A 70 -11.34 7.40 -6.20
N SER A 71 -11.73 8.33 -7.05
CA SER A 71 -12.03 9.72 -6.67
C SER A 71 -13.26 9.78 -5.75
N VAL A 72 -13.52 10.95 -5.19
CA VAL A 72 -14.75 11.22 -4.41
C VAL A 72 -16.03 10.96 -5.20
N ASN A 73 -15.97 11.06 -6.52
CA ASN A 73 -17.10 10.79 -7.42
C ASN A 73 -17.23 9.27 -7.77
N GLY A 74 -16.44 8.41 -7.15
CA GLY A 74 -16.46 6.98 -7.39
C GLY A 74 -15.74 6.51 -8.66
N GLU A 75 -14.99 7.39 -9.33
CA GLU A 75 -14.29 7.12 -10.60
C GLU A 75 -12.80 6.85 -10.40
N TYR A 76 -12.23 5.95 -11.21
CA TYR A 76 -10.78 5.81 -11.31
C TYR A 76 -10.22 6.96 -12.15
N LEU A 77 -9.27 7.70 -11.57
CA LEU A 77 -8.60 8.77 -12.29
C LEU A 77 -7.55 8.20 -13.24
N ASP A 78 -7.55 8.70 -14.47
CA ASP A 78 -6.48 8.44 -15.41
C ASP A 78 -5.28 9.34 -15.09
N LYS A 79 -4.10 8.74 -15.05
CA LYS A 79 -2.82 9.39 -14.71
C LYS A 79 -1.73 9.15 -15.74
N HIS A 80 -2.05 8.67 -16.96
CA HIS A 80 -1.02 8.40 -17.97
C HIS A 80 -0.23 9.66 -18.34
N GLU A 81 -0.88 10.82 -18.42
CA GLU A 81 -0.22 12.09 -18.75
C GLU A 81 0.70 12.64 -17.64
N TRP A 82 0.61 12.08 -16.41
CA TRP A 82 1.52 12.45 -15.30
C TRP A 82 2.91 11.84 -15.42
N VAL A 83 3.08 10.88 -16.33
CA VAL A 83 4.31 10.09 -16.52
C VAL A 83 4.73 10.06 -18.01
N PRO A 84 4.98 11.22 -18.63
CA PRO A 84 5.25 11.30 -20.08
C PRO A 84 6.52 10.55 -20.50
N GLN A 85 7.45 10.29 -19.59
CA GLN A 85 8.64 9.48 -19.86
C GLN A 85 8.32 8.02 -20.25
N LEU A 86 7.10 7.55 -19.98
CA LEU A 86 6.64 6.20 -20.34
C LEU A 86 5.95 6.15 -21.69
N ASN A 87 5.74 7.28 -22.37
CA ASN A 87 4.95 7.36 -23.61
C ASN A 87 5.51 6.50 -24.75
N THR A 88 6.83 6.38 -24.88
CA THR A 88 7.44 5.53 -25.91
C THR A 88 7.01 4.08 -25.75
N PHE A 89 7.02 3.56 -24.53
CA PHE A 89 6.53 2.23 -24.22
C PHE A 89 5.01 2.12 -24.45
N PHE A 90 4.24 3.08 -23.98
CA PHE A 90 2.79 3.07 -24.15
C PHE A 90 2.39 3.04 -25.63
N ASN A 91 3.06 3.84 -26.46
CA ASN A 91 2.81 3.87 -27.89
C ASN A 91 3.18 2.55 -28.59
N TRP A 92 4.27 1.92 -28.16
CA TRP A 92 4.74 0.65 -28.70
C TRP A 92 3.83 -0.54 -28.37
N LEU A 93 3.20 -0.56 -27.18
CA LEU A 93 2.33 -1.66 -26.79
C LEU A 93 1.24 -1.92 -27.84
N PRO A 94 0.88 -3.18 -28.12
CA PRO A 94 -0.25 -3.51 -28.97
C PRO A 94 -1.58 -3.03 -28.35
N ALA A 95 -2.53 -2.62 -29.20
CA ALA A 95 -3.88 -2.34 -28.77
C ALA A 95 -4.52 -3.56 -28.09
N GLY A 96 -5.46 -3.35 -27.16
CA GLY A 96 -6.06 -4.42 -26.38
C GLY A 96 -5.13 -5.00 -25.31
N THR A 97 -4.26 -4.17 -24.72
CA THR A 97 -3.32 -4.59 -23.66
C THR A 97 -3.72 -4.06 -22.31
N VAL A 98 -3.66 -4.92 -21.29
CA VAL A 98 -3.85 -4.57 -19.87
C VAL A 98 -2.71 -5.14 -19.05
N LEU A 99 -1.86 -4.25 -18.53
CA LEU A 99 -0.73 -4.59 -17.67
C LEU A 99 -0.95 -4.10 -16.25
N LEU A 100 -0.45 -4.85 -15.30
CA LEU A 100 -0.43 -4.47 -13.89
C LEU A 100 0.99 -4.18 -13.46
N GLY A 101 1.18 -3.09 -12.74
CA GLY A 101 2.50 -2.69 -12.29
C GLY A 101 2.45 -1.79 -11.06
N GLU A 102 3.62 -1.32 -10.69
CA GLU A 102 3.85 -0.38 -9.60
C GLU A 102 4.61 0.84 -10.15
N LEU A 103 4.06 2.04 -9.95
CA LEU A 103 4.81 3.27 -10.17
C LEU A 103 5.65 3.55 -8.93
N TYR A 104 6.95 3.70 -9.07
CA TYR A 104 7.87 3.85 -7.95
C TYR A 104 9.09 4.69 -8.30
N PHE A 105 9.87 5.08 -7.29
CA PHE A 105 11.17 5.71 -7.46
C PHE A 105 12.28 4.71 -7.14
N PRO A 106 13.23 4.41 -8.05
CA PRO A 106 14.36 3.52 -7.77
C PRO A 106 15.24 3.99 -6.61
N GLU A 107 15.47 5.30 -6.54
CA GLU A 107 16.38 5.92 -5.57
C GLU A 107 15.71 6.35 -4.26
N LYS A 108 14.39 6.56 -4.28
CA LYS A 108 13.63 7.11 -3.15
C LYS A 108 12.49 6.16 -2.78
N ARG A 109 12.78 5.25 -1.85
CA ARG A 109 11.76 4.32 -1.37
C ARG A 109 10.61 5.05 -0.68
N GLY A 110 9.45 4.44 -0.71
CA GLY A 110 8.26 4.87 -0.02
C GLY A 110 7.17 5.41 -0.93
N SER A 111 5.99 4.85 -0.81
CA SER A 111 4.78 5.22 -1.56
C SER A 111 4.40 6.71 -1.38
N ARG A 112 4.81 7.34 -0.28
CA ARG A 112 4.62 8.79 -0.06
C ARG A 112 5.33 9.64 -1.10
N ASN A 113 6.53 9.23 -1.54
CA ASN A 113 7.28 9.96 -2.57
C ASN A 113 6.51 9.94 -3.89
N VAL A 114 5.95 8.80 -4.27
CA VAL A 114 5.09 8.66 -5.45
C VAL A 114 3.83 9.53 -5.34
N THR A 115 3.23 9.62 -4.15
CA THR A 115 2.07 10.49 -3.91
C THR A 115 2.38 11.95 -4.20
N THR A 116 3.61 12.43 -4.01
CA THR A 116 3.99 13.82 -4.32
C THR A 116 3.86 14.13 -5.81
N ILE A 117 3.98 13.12 -6.66
CA ILE A 117 3.80 13.23 -8.12
C ILE A 117 2.33 13.00 -8.50
N LEU A 118 1.79 11.82 -8.15
CA LEU A 118 0.45 11.43 -8.59
C LEU A 118 -0.67 12.22 -7.91
N GLY A 119 -0.40 12.86 -6.76
CA GLY A 119 -1.37 13.65 -5.99
C GLY A 119 -1.43 15.13 -6.34
N CYS A 120 -0.60 15.62 -7.27
CA CYS A 120 -0.63 17.03 -7.67
C CYS A 120 -1.18 17.21 -9.10
N LEU A 121 -1.29 18.46 -9.55
CA LEU A 121 -1.67 18.78 -10.94
C LEU A 121 -0.62 18.25 -11.92
N LYS A 122 -1.04 17.92 -13.14
CA LYS A 122 -0.21 17.29 -14.17
C LYS A 122 1.08 18.09 -14.45
N GLU A 123 0.95 19.37 -14.70
CA GLU A 123 2.10 20.24 -15.02
C GLU A 123 3.13 20.25 -13.88
N LYS A 124 2.66 20.25 -12.64
CA LYS A 124 3.51 20.20 -11.45
C LYS A 124 4.17 18.83 -11.28
N ALA A 125 3.48 17.76 -11.64
CA ALA A 125 4.02 16.40 -11.61
C ALA A 125 5.18 16.25 -12.61
N ILE A 126 5.00 16.71 -13.84
CA ILE A 126 6.03 16.70 -14.90
C ILE A 126 7.24 17.52 -14.44
N GLN A 127 7.02 18.76 -14.01
CA GLN A 127 8.09 19.66 -13.55
C GLN A 127 8.90 19.09 -12.37
N ARG A 128 8.24 18.35 -11.46
CA ARG A 128 8.93 17.70 -10.33
C ARG A 128 9.82 16.54 -10.79
N GLN A 129 9.38 15.78 -11.79
CA GLN A 129 10.15 14.68 -12.34
C GLN A 129 11.33 15.18 -13.19
N GLU A 130 11.17 16.26 -13.95
CA GLU A 130 12.25 16.92 -14.72
C GLU A 130 13.35 17.50 -13.80
N LYS A 131 12.97 18.03 -12.64
CA LYS A 131 13.92 18.59 -11.64
C LYS A 131 14.53 17.55 -10.70
N GLY A 132 13.97 16.37 -10.66
CA GLY A 132 14.36 15.28 -9.78
C GLY A 132 14.56 13.99 -10.55
N SER A 133 14.11 12.89 -9.95
CA SER A 133 14.11 11.58 -10.59
C SER A 133 12.72 11.28 -11.19
N PRO A 134 12.64 10.67 -12.38
CA PRO A 134 11.38 10.24 -12.95
C PRO A 134 10.81 9.03 -12.20
N LEU A 135 9.49 8.84 -12.27
CA LEU A 135 8.85 7.60 -11.85
C LEU A 135 9.16 6.49 -12.85
N HIS A 136 9.47 5.31 -12.32
CA HIS A 136 9.58 4.08 -13.09
C HIS A 136 8.27 3.28 -12.99
N TYR A 137 8.00 2.46 -14.00
CA TYR A 137 6.88 1.53 -14.01
C TYR A 137 7.39 0.09 -14.02
N TYR A 138 7.25 -0.57 -12.87
CA TYR A 138 7.60 -1.96 -12.67
C TYR A 138 6.41 -2.86 -12.97
N ILE A 139 6.46 -3.60 -14.09
CA ILE A 139 5.37 -4.42 -14.62
C ILE A 139 5.48 -5.82 -14.05
N PHE A 140 4.43 -6.29 -13.36
CA PHE A 140 4.46 -7.59 -12.68
C PHE A 140 3.31 -8.54 -13.08
N ASP A 141 2.32 -8.13 -13.89
CA ASP A 141 1.29 -9.05 -14.37
C ASP A 141 0.70 -8.55 -15.69
N VAL A 142 0.13 -9.47 -16.45
CA VAL A 142 -0.59 -9.23 -17.69
C VAL A 142 -2.00 -9.80 -17.59
N TRP A 143 -3.01 -8.98 -17.88
CA TRP A 143 -4.40 -9.41 -17.90
C TRP A 143 -4.98 -9.47 -19.31
N ALA A 144 -4.39 -8.76 -20.24
CA ALA A 144 -4.66 -8.87 -21.65
C ALA A 144 -3.44 -8.40 -22.46
N LEU A 145 -3.21 -8.97 -23.62
CA LEU A 145 -2.12 -8.61 -24.52
C LEU A 145 -2.58 -8.77 -25.97
N GLY A 146 -2.56 -7.67 -26.73
CA GLY A 146 -2.96 -7.68 -28.14
C GLY A 146 -4.40 -8.16 -28.38
N GLY A 147 -5.31 -7.92 -27.44
CA GLY A 147 -6.70 -8.39 -27.49
C GLY A 147 -6.92 -9.79 -26.92
N GLU A 148 -5.86 -10.57 -26.65
CA GLU A 148 -5.99 -11.86 -25.97
C GLU A 148 -6.13 -11.66 -24.46
N ALA A 149 -7.12 -12.34 -23.84
CA ALA A 149 -7.37 -12.29 -22.43
C ALA A 149 -6.51 -13.30 -21.64
N TYR A 150 -5.92 -12.85 -20.52
CA TYR A 150 -5.09 -13.67 -19.63
C TYR A 150 -5.69 -13.92 -18.25
N LEU A 151 -6.92 -13.44 -17.99
CA LEU A 151 -7.59 -13.70 -16.71
C LEU A 151 -7.98 -15.18 -16.51
N ASP A 152 -8.07 -15.95 -17.59
CA ASP A 152 -8.29 -17.39 -17.53
C ASP A 152 -7.00 -18.22 -17.52
N LYS A 153 -5.87 -17.60 -17.69
CA LYS A 153 -4.57 -18.27 -17.74
C LYS A 153 -3.98 -18.42 -16.34
N THR A 154 -3.20 -19.47 -16.17
CA THR A 154 -2.41 -19.68 -14.94
C THR A 154 -1.32 -18.60 -14.79
N MET A 155 -0.76 -18.47 -13.59
CA MET A 155 0.38 -17.58 -13.36
C MET A 155 1.56 -17.92 -14.26
N GLU A 156 1.84 -19.20 -14.46
CA GLU A 156 2.89 -19.66 -15.38
C GLU A 156 2.72 -19.09 -16.79
N LYS A 157 1.50 -19.17 -17.37
CA LYS A 157 1.23 -18.62 -18.69
C LYS A 157 1.32 -17.10 -18.76
N ARG A 158 1.00 -16.41 -17.69
CA ARG A 158 1.14 -14.96 -17.60
C ARG A 158 2.61 -14.53 -17.49
N VAL A 159 3.44 -15.31 -16.77
CA VAL A 159 4.90 -15.09 -16.71
C VAL A 159 5.54 -15.31 -18.08
N GLU A 160 5.16 -16.37 -18.82
CA GLU A 160 5.61 -16.60 -20.19
C GLU A 160 5.29 -15.41 -21.10
N ALA A 161 4.05 -14.89 -21.00
CA ALA A 161 3.63 -13.73 -21.80
C ALA A 161 4.40 -12.44 -21.43
N LEU A 162 4.67 -12.22 -20.13
CA LEU A 162 5.48 -11.09 -19.66
C LEU A 162 6.91 -11.18 -20.15
N ASN A 163 7.53 -12.36 -20.09
CA ASN A 163 8.89 -12.57 -20.57
C ASN A 163 8.98 -12.32 -22.09
N SER A 164 8.02 -12.81 -22.86
CA SER A 164 7.97 -12.55 -24.30
C SER A 164 7.77 -11.05 -24.62
N LEU A 165 6.94 -10.37 -23.84
CA LEU A 165 6.76 -8.93 -23.97
C LEU A 165 8.04 -8.16 -23.64
N TYR A 166 8.75 -8.56 -22.60
CA TYR A 166 10.03 -7.98 -22.18
C TYR A 166 11.10 -8.16 -23.27
N GLU A 167 11.27 -9.37 -23.80
CA GLU A 167 12.22 -9.65 -24.87
C GLU A 167 11.95 -8.80 -26.14
N ASN A 168 10.67 -8.66 -26.51
CA ASN A 168 10.27 -7.81 -27.61
C ASN A 168 10.58 -6.32 -27.33
N TRP A 169 10.35 -5.84 -26.12
CA TRP A 169 10.67 -4.48 -25.73
C TRP A 169 12.18 -4.22 -25.74
N LEU A 170 13.00 -5.13 -25.22
CA LEU A 170 14.45 -5.03 -25.28
C LEU A 170 15.00 -4.91 -26.71
N ASN A 171 14.38 -5.56 -27.70
CA ASN A 171 14.76 -5.43 -29.09
C ASN A 171 14.46 -4.03 -29.64
N VAL A 172 13.37 -3.39 -29.20
CA VAL A 172 13.04 -2.00 -29.56
C VAL A 172 14.05 -1.04 -28.92
N GLU A 173 14.36 -1.20 -27.64
CA GLU A 173 15.35 -0.38 -26.93
C GLU A 173 16.73 -0.42 -27.62
N LYS A 174 17.19 -1.62 -27.97
CA LYS A 174 18.49 -1.81 -28.66
C LYS A 174 18.51 -1.22 -30.07
N SER A 175 17.35 -1.09 -30.69
CA SER A 175 17.21 -0.57 -32.07
C SER A 175 17.08 0.96 -32.10
N SER A 176 16.66 1.58 -31.02
CA SER A 176 16.53 3.03 -30.92
C SER A 176 17.89 3.65 -30.52
N ASN A 177 18.40 4.52 -31.40
CA ASN A 177 19.64 5.29 -31.11
C ASN A 177 19.46 6.36 -30.02
N ASP A 178 18.24 6.60 -29.55
CA ASP A 178 17.90 7.47 -28.43
C ASP A 178 17.91 6.67 -27.12
N LEU A 179 19.07 6.54 -26.53
CA LEU A 179 19.32 5.92 -25.23
C LEU A 179 18.88 6.85 -24.07
N ALA A 180 17.66 7.32 -24.06
CA ALA A 180 17.10 7.76 -22.79
C ALA A 180 16.85 6.50 -21.94
N PRO A 181 17.32 6.45 -20.67
CA PRO A 181 17.06 5.33 -19.79
C PRO A 181 15.55 5.08 -19.75
N THR A 182 15.11 3.91 -20.16
CA THR A 182 13.70 3.61 -20.14
C THR A 182 13.31 3.43 -18.67
N CYS A 183 12.28 4.17 -18.25
CA CYS A 183 11.72 4.05 -16.91
C CYS A 183 10.75 2.86 -16.83
N ILE A 184 11.00 1.80 -17.63
CA ILE A 184 10.20 0.58 -17.71
C ILE A 184 11.03 -0.59 -17.18
N GLU A 185 10.45 -1.31 -16.25
CA GLU A 185 11.04 -2.52 -15.68
C GLU A 185 10.02 -3.65 -15.65
N PHE A 186 10.48 -4.85 -15.87
CA PHE A 186 9.65 -6.06 -15.80
C PHE A 186 10.04 -6.90 -14.59
N ALA A 187 9.05 -7.49 -13.95
CA ALA A 187 9.28 -8.38 -12.83
C ALA A 187 10.03 -9.63 -13.29
N GLU A 188 11.18 -9.88 -12.68
CA GLU A 188 11.84 -11.15 -12.77
C GLU A 188 11.16 -12.15 -11.82
N TYR A 189 10.71 -13.28 -12.38
CA TYR A 189 10.02 -14.32 -11.63
C TYR A 189 10.92 -15.50 -11.35
N LEU A 190 11.24 -15.67 -10.08
CA LEU A 190 12.04 -16.78 -9.57
C LEU A 190 11.19 -17.79 -8.80
N LYS A 191 11.74 -18.96 -8.50
CA LYS A 191 11.08 -20.02 -7.72
C LYS A 191 12.10 -20.86 -6.93
N GLY A 192 11.61 -21.57 -5.93
CA GLY A 192 12.43 -22.48 -5.13
C GLY A 192 13.56 -21.77 -4.37
N ASP A 193 14.72 -22.38 -4.37
CA ASP A 193 15.88 -21.87 -3.63
C ASP A 193 16.41 -20.54 -4.19
N GLU A 194 16.35 -20.33 -5.51
CA GLU A 194 16.72 -19.05 -6.14
C GLU A 194 15.86 -17.91 -5.61
N LEU A 195 14.56 -18.12 -5.47
CA LEU A 195 13.64 -17.13 -4.90
C LEU A 195 13.95 -16.85 -3.43
N TRP A 196 14.35 -17.88 -2.67
CA TRP A 196 14.74 -17.72 -1.27
C TRP A 196 16.01 -16.88 -1.12
N GLU A 197 17.02 -17.14 -1.96
CA GLU A 197 18.25 -16.33 -1.97
C GLU A 197 18.00 -14.90 -2.41
N GLU A 198 17.14 -14.69 -3.41
CA GLU A 198 16.76 -13.35 -3.87
C GLU A 198 16.01 -12.57 -2.81
N LEU A 199 15.08 -13.21 -2.08
CA LEU A 199 14.41 -12.57 -0.94
C LEU A 199 15.44 -12.06 0.08
N ARG A 200 16.47 -12.84 0.40
CA ARG A 200 17.52 -12.39 1.33
C ARG A 200 18.27 -11.18 0.81
N LYS A 201 18.69 -11.18 -0.45
CA LYS A 201 19.35 -10.03 -1.08
C LYS A 201 18.48 -8.77 -1.05
N ILE A 202 17.20 -8.90 -1.37
CA ILE A 202 16.24 -7.80 -1.32
C ILE A 202 16.15 -7.23 0.10
N LEU A 203 16.05 -8.09 1.10
CA LEU A 203 15.95 -7.67 2.51
C LEU A 203 17.25 -7.02 3.00
N ASP A 204 18.40 -7.60 2.69
CA ASP A 204 19.71 -7.08 3.06
C ASP A 204 19.96 -5.69 2.41
N ALA A 205 19.45 -5.49 1.20
CA ALA A 205 19.44 -4.18 0.53
C ALA A 205 18.36 -3.22 1.07
N GLY A 206 17.60 -3.62 2.10
CA GLY A 206 16.50 -2.84 2.70
C GLY A 206 15.25 -2.76 1.83
N GLY A 207 15.02 -3.69 0.91
CA GLY A 207 13.80 -3.79 0.10
C GLY A 207 12.58 -4.22 0.92
N GLU A 208 11.38 -4.06 0.35
CA GLU A 208 10.12 -4.36 1.07
C GLU A 208 9.87 -5.88 1.22
N GLY A 209 10.47 -6.71 0.35
CA GLY A 209 10.27 -8.15 0.27
C GLY A 209 9.81 -8.60 -1.11
N ILE A 210 9.04 -9.68 -1.15
CA ILE A 210 8.56 -10.29 -2.39
C ILE A 210 7.03 -10.50 -2.37
N VAL A 211 6.47 -10.69 -3.55
CA VAL A 211 5.11 -11.23 -3.72
C VAL A 211 5.26 -12.60 -4.38
N ILE A 212 4.68 -13.63 -3.76
CA ILE A 212 4.67 -14.99 -4.32
C ILE A 212 3.26 -15.35 -4.79
N THR A 213 3.18 -16.01 -5.93
CA THR A 213 1.91 -16.46 -6.53
C THR A 213 2.05 -17.90 -7.01
N ARG A 214 1.08 -18.75 -6.64
CA ARG A 214 1.09 -20.16 -7.03
C ARG A 214 0.99 -20.30 -8.55
N GLN A 215 1.84 -21.16 -9.15
CA GLN A 215 2.02 -21.28 -10.61
C GLN A 215 0.72 -21.62 -11.35
N ASP A 216 -0.10 -22.50 -10.79
CA ASP A 216 -1.37 -22.93 -11.37
C ASP A 216 -2.55 -21.98 -11.10
N SER A 217 -2.33 -20.90 -10.32
CA SER A 217 -3.42 -20.01 -9.95
C SER A 217 -3.81 -19.07 -11.08
N LYS A 218 -5.11 -18.89 -11.22
CA LYS A 218 -5.70 -17.87 -12.08
C LYS A 218 -5.99 -16.61 -11.27
N PRO A 219 -5.98 -15.41 -11.88
CA PRO A 219 -6.39 -14.20 -11.20
C PRO A 219 -7.83 -14.28 -10.69
N GLU A 220 -8.06 -13.76 -9.50
CA GLU A 220 -9.40 -13.57 -8.94
C GLU A 220 -9.57 -12.10 -8.56
N PRO A 221 -9.86 -11.22 -9.52
CA PRO A 221 -9.98 -9.79 -9.27
C PRO A 221 -10.98 -9.47 -8.15
N GLY A 222 -10.61 -8.55 -7.27
CA GLY A 222 -11.44 -8.14 -6.14
C GLY A 222 -11.51 -9.12 -4.98
N LYS A 223 -11.08 -10.37 -5.15
CA LYS A 223 -11.08 -11.38 -4.09
C LYS A 223 -9.72 -11.49 -3.42
N ARG A 224 -9.73 -11.84 -2.14
CA ARG A 224 -8.54 -12.24 -1.39
C ARG A 224 -8.58 -13.75 -1.24
N THR A 225 -7.69 -14.45 -1.93
CA THR A 225 -7.61 -15.91 -1.89
C THR A 225 -6.39 -16.33 -1.09
N ALA A 226 -6.64 -16.95 0.06
CA ALA A 226 -5.59 -17.52 0.89
C ALA A 226 -4.72 -18.51 0.10
N ARG A 227 -3.41 -18.48 0.32
CA ARG A 227 -2.43 -19.42 -0.25
C ARG A 227 -2.28 -19.41 -1.78
N LYS A 228 -2.93 -18.50 -2.51
CA LYS A 228 -2.70 -18.32 -3.95
C LYS A 228 -1.70 -17.21 -4.23
N THR A 229 -1.89 -16.04 -3.63
CA THR A 229 -0.97 -14.91 -3.72
C THR A 229 -0.69 -14.36 -2.34
N LEU A 230 0.57 -14.35 -1.94
CA LEU A 230 1.02 -13.92 -0.61
C LEU A 230 2.06 -12.80 -0.74
N LYS A 231 1.96 -11.84 0.15
CA LYS A 231 3.02 -10.86 0.38
C LYS A 231 3.95 -11.38 1.45
N VAL A 232 5.20 -11.52 1.11
CA VAL A 232 6.28 -11.86 2.04
C VAL A 232 7.05 -10.56 2.28
N LYS A 233 6.79 -9.95 3.41
CA LYS A 233 7.47 -8.73 3.85
C LYS A 233 8.42 -9.07 4.99
N MET A 234 9.52 -8.31 5.08
CA MET A 234 10.21 -8.19 6.34
C MET A 234 9.27 -7.47 7.30
N GLU A 235 8.79 -8.15 8.32
CA GLU A 235 8.41 -7.45 9.55
C GLU A 235 9.74 -7.14 10.24
N ILE A 236 9.92 -5.93 10.74
CA ILE A 236 11.09 -5.56 11.52
C ILE A 236 11.21 -6.62 12.62
N GLU A 237 12.24 -7.45 12.54
CA GLU A 237 12.52 -8.46 13.57
C GLU A 237 13.00 -7.80 14.87
N GLN A 238 13.48 -6.58 14.78
CA GLN A 238 13.87 -5.78 15.91
C GLN A 238 12.65 -5.07 16.46
N THR A 239 12.31 -5.46 17.66
CA THR A 239 11.37 -4.70 18.48
C THR A 239 12.10 -3.50 19.07
N ILE A 240 11.41 -2.39 19.18
CA ILE A 240 11.92 -1.15 19.74
C ILE A 240 11.26 -0.97 21.11
N ASP A 241 12.06 -0.90 22.16
CA ASP A 241 11.55 -0.50 23.45
C ASP A 241 11.40 1.03 23.49
N ALA A 242 10.19 1.49 23.74
CA ALA A 242 9.85 2.90 23.79
C ALA A 242 8.86 3.17 24.94
N PHE A 243 8.85 4.38 25.45
CA PHE A 243 7.97 4.76 26.54
C PHE A 243 6.87 5.73 26.10
N LEU A 244 5.72 5.65 26.76
CA LEU A 244 4.64 6.62 26.65
C LEU A 244 5.10 7.98 27.18
N ASP A 245 5.10 9.02 26.33
CA ASP A 245 5.49 10.37 26.73
C ASP A 245 4.32 11.21 27.28
N GLY A 246 3.10 10.71 27.12
CA GLY A 246 1.89 11.32 27.65
C GLY A 246 1.10 12.16 26.63
N ASP A 247 1.66 12.38 25.45
CA ASP A 247 0.94 13.05 24.38
C ASP A 247 -0.04 12.10 23.67
N TYR A 248 -1.14 12.65 23.18
CA TYR A 248 -2.15 11.91 22.44
C TYR A 248 -2.78 12.76 21.33
N LYS A 249 -3.34 12.09 20.31
CA LYS A 249 -4.10 12.73 19.24
C LYS A 249 -5.59 12.68 19.51
N LEU A 250 -6.25 13.80 19.24
CA LEU A 250 -7.71 13.84 19.21
C LEU A 250 -8.21 13.03 17.99
N PRO A 251 -9.36 12.39 18.10
CA PRO A 251 -9.94 11.63 17.01
C PRO A 251 -10.53 12.55 15.92
N THR A 252 -10.51 12.06 14.69
CA THR A 252 -11.35 12.62 13.62
C THR A 252 -12.81 12.46 14.01
N ARG A 253 -13.62 13.50 13.78
CA ARG A 253 -15.05 13.46 14.11
C ARG A 253 -15.80 12.50 13.18
N LEU A 254 -15.74 12.72 11.87
CA LEU A 254 -16.55 11.98 10.91
C LEU A 254 -16.03 10.55 10.69
N TYR A 255 -16.95 9.60 10.64
CA TYR A 255 -16.68 8.23 10.24
C TYR A 255 -16.83 8.07 8.72
N SER A 256 -15.81 7.56 8.06
CA SER A 256 -15.74 7.31 6.61
C SER A 256 -15.58 5.83 6.23
N GLY A 257 -15.92 4.94 7.14
CA GLY A 257 -15.80 3.50 6.94
C GLY A 257 -16.87 2.93 6.01
N LYS A 258 -16.62 1.72 5.50
CA LYS A 258 -17.53 1.03 4.55
C LYS A 258 -18.79 0.47 5.19
N GLU A 259 -18.82 0.35 6.51
CA GLU A 259 -19.92 -0.29 7.27
C GLU A 259 -20.87 0.76 7.87
N ILE A 260 -21.03 1.88 7.17
CA ILE A 260 -21.87 2.99 7.64
C ILE A 260 -23.33 2.56 7.88
N GLU A 261 -23.85 1.62 7.09
CA GLU A 261 -25.22 1.09 7.22
C GLU A 261 -25.50 0.43 8.57
N ASN A 262 -24.44 -0.11 9.22
CA ASN A 262 -24.51 -0.79 10.51
C ASN A 262 -23.78 -0.02 11.62
N TRP A 263 -23.52 1.27 11.39
CA TRP A 263 -22.74 2.06 12.34
C TRP A 263 -23.57 2.49 13.54
N SER A 264 -22.99 2.46 14.73
CA SER A 264 -23.69 2.71 16.00
C SER A 264 -23.25 3.98 16.71
N TYR A 265 -22.57 4.91 16.05
CA TYR A 265 -22.11 6.15 16.69
C TYR A 265 -22.49 7.33 15.81
N TRP A 266 -23.50 8.09 16.24
CA TRP A 266 -24.09 9.19 15.49
C TRP A 266 -24.13 10.47 16.32
N GLU A 267 -24.09 11.61 15.64
CA GLU A 267 -24.23 12.91 16.24
C GLU A 267 -25.19 13.75 15.40
N ASN A 268 -26.18 14.36 16.07
CA ASN A 268 -27.05 15.33 15.41
C ASN A 268 -26.33 16.68 15.32
N ILE A 269 -26.02 17.14 14.12
CA ILE A 269 -25.23 18.37 13.90
C ILE A 269 -25.96 19.68 14.30
N LYS A 270 -27.28 19.64 14.49
CA LYS A 270 -28.04 20.80 14.92
C LYS A 270 -28.14 20.89 16.44
N THR A 271 -28.24 19.76 17.12
CA THR A 271 -28.46 19.75 18.58
C THR A 271 -27.18 19.38 19.34
N GLY A 272 -26.18 18.73 18.69
CA GLY A 272 -25.03 18.17 19.34
C GLY A 272 -25.33 16.87 20.11
N GLU A 273 -26.54 16.34 19.97
CA GLU A 273 -26.95 15.09 20.61
C GLU A 273 -26.17 13.90 20.02
N LYS A 274 -25.67 13.05 20.88
CA LYS A 274 -24.97 11.82 20.50
C LYS A 274 -25.85 10.61 20.77
N SER A 275 -26.01 9.74 19.78
CA SER A 275 -26.81 8.52 19.87
C SER A 275 -26.00 7.29 19.46
N SER A 276 -26.18 6.21 20.21
CA SER A 276 -25.67 4.87 19.87
C SER A 276 -26.64 4.05 19.01
N ASP A 277 -27.84 4.58 18.72
CA ASP A 277 -28.79 3.96 17.82
C ASP A 277 -28.35 4.17 16.37
N ASN A 278 -28.78 3.28 15.49
CA ASN A 278 -28.45 3.40 14.06
C ASN A 278 -29.35 4.40 13.37
N HIS A 279 -28.79 5.53 12.96
CA HIS A 279 -29.50 6.61 12.25
C HIS A 279 -29.21 6.63 10.74
N TYR A 280 -28.77 5.52 10.16
CA TYR A 280 -28.41 5.45 8.73
C TYR A 280 -29.58 5.85 7.81
N GLN A 281 -30.77 5.34 8.06
CA GLN A 281 -31.96 5.64 7.23
C GLN A 281 -32.33 7.12 7.30
N GLU A 282 -32.24 7.71 8.46
CA GLU A 282 -32.49 9.14 8.67
C GLU A 282 -31.41 10.00 8.00
N TYR A 283 -30.14 9.58 8.08
CA TYR A 283 -29.01 10.23 7.42
C TYR A 283 -29.16 10.24 5.89
N VAL A 284 -29.50 9.11 5.26
CA VAL A 284 -29.75 9.05 3.81
C VAL A 284 -31.00 9.82 3.40
N ALA A 285 -31.96 9.98 4.28
CA ALA A 285 -33.14 10.83 4.08
C ALA A 285 -32.87 12.34 4.28
N GLY A 286 -31.63 12.73 4.59
CA GLY A 286 -31.24 14.14 4.75
C GLY A 286 -31.50 14.72 6.13
N ALA A 287 -31.81 13.91 7.14
CA ALA A 287 -31.89 14.36 8.52
C ALA A 287 -30.50 14.77 9.06
N PRO A 288 -30.42 15.64 10.08
CA PRO A 288 -29.18 16.22 10.55
C PRO A 288 -28.32 15.27 11.41
N TRP A 289 -28.37 13.99 11.14
CA TRP A 289 -27.52 12.98 11.75
C TRP A 289 -26.26 12.75 10.91
N GLU A 290 -25.10 12.71 11.56
CA GLU A 290 -23.85 12.36 10.91
C GLU A 290 -23.15 11.20 11.65
N PRO A 291 -22.57 10.24 10.91
CA PRO A 291 -21.79 9.18 11.51
C PRO A 291 -20.48 9.74 12.08
N VAL A 292 -20.20 9.46 13.34
CA VAL A 292 -18.96 9.90 14.00
C VAL A 292 -18.10 8.71 14.39
N THR A 293 -16.81 8.95 14.58
CA THR A 293 -15.91 7.86 15.00
C THR A 293 -16.19 7.47 16.46
N LYS A 294 -16.05 6.19 16.78
CA LYS A 294 -16.21 5.69 18.15
C LYS A 294 -15.35 6.44 19.19
N PRO A 295 -14.06 6.75 18.91
CA PRO A 295 -13.28 7.57 19.86
C PRO A 295 -13.82 8.98 20.03
N TYR A 296 -14.27 9.65 18.97
CA TYR A 296 -14.89 10.97 19.09
C TYR A 296 -16.19 10.92 19.90
N PHE A 297 -17.04 9.95 19.62
CA PHE A 297 -18.30 9.75 20.35
C PHE A 297 -18.08 9.64 21.85
N ASN A 298 -17.07 8.91 22.28
CA ASN A 298 -16.77 8.66 23.69
C ASN A 298 -15.78 9.67 24.30
N GLY A 299 -15.28 10.64 23.56
CA GLY A 299 -14.27 11.59 24.05
C GLY A 299 -12.89 10.96 24.31
N TRP A 300 -12.52 9.90 23.58
CA TRP A 300 -11.26 9.18 23.73
C TRP A 300 -10.19 9.70 22.78
N ALA A 301 -8.94 9.34 23.04
CA ALA A 301 -7.84 9.56 22.08
C ALA A 301 -7.95 8.67 20.86
N SER A 302 -7.36 9.08 19.73
CA SER A 302 -7.21 8.25 18.52
C SER A 302 -5.88 7.53 18.47
N ALA A 303 -4.83 8.12 19.03
CA ALA A 303 -3.48 7.58 19.06
C ALA A 303 -2.73 8.13 20.29
N VAL A 304 -1.72 7.41 20.72
CA VAL A 304 -0.79 7.82 21.79
C VAL A 304 0.63 7.96 21.22
N SER A 305 1.41 8.84 21.84
CA SER A 305 2.77 9.14 21.47
C SER A 305 3.75 8.23 22.21
N PHE A 306 4.77 7.75 21.48
CA PHE A 306 5.89 7.02 22.06
C PHE A 306 7.20 7.72 21.74
N SER A 307 8.11 7.70 22.70
CA SER A 307 9.43 8.30 22.65
C SER A 307 10.53 7.33 23.09
N VAL A 308 11.75 7.60 22.65
CA VAL A 308 13.00 7.00 23.14
C VAL A 308 13.87 8.06 23.74
N MET A 309 14.91 7.70 24.48
CA MET A 309 15.86 8.64 25.06
C MET A 309 17.00 8.94 24.07
N LYS A 310 17.18 10.20 23.73
CA LYS A 310 18.30 10.72 22.95
C LYS A 310 18.96 11.85 23.73
N ASP A 311 20.25 11.72 24.03
CA ASP A 311 20.99 12.75 24.77
C ASP A 311 20.25 13.18 26.06
N GLU A 312 19.77 12.20 26.83
CA GLU A 312 18.98 12.37 28.08
C GLU A 312 17.61 13.07 27.91
N LYS A 313 17.15 13.25 26.67
CA LYS A 313 15.87 13.89 26.37
C LYS A 313 14.92 12.94 25.62
N PRO A 314 13.62 13.04 25.86
CA PRO A 314 12.64 12.33 25.05
C PRO A 314 12.75 12.72 23.56
N TYR A 315 12.83 11.71 22.70
CA TYR A 315 12.78 11.84 21.25
C TYR A 315 11.57 11.10 20.73
N HIS A 316 10.61 11.85 20.18
CA HIS A 316 9.37 11.28 19.65
C HIS A 316 9.63 10.40 18.42
N ILE A 317 9.14 9.16 18.46
CA ILE A 317 9.36 8.18 17.39
C ILE A 317 8.07 7.78 16.65
N GLY A 318 6.91 8.15 17.15
CA GLY A 318 5.67 7.89 16.41
C GLY A 318 4.40 7.90 17.22
N TRP A 319 3.31 7.89 16.45
CA TRP A 319 1.94 7.82 16.97
C TRP A 319 1.39 6.43 16.75
N ILE A 320 0.99 5.77 17.81
CA ILE A 320 0.43 4.42 17.79
C ILE A 320 -1.10 4.51 17.91
N SER A 321 -1.82 4.13 16.88
CA SER A 321 -3.29 4.18 16.81
C SER A 321 -3.96 2.84 17.10
N GLY A 322 -3.25 1.72 16.87
CA GLY A 322 -3.73 0.36 17.14
C GLY A 322 -3.66 -0.01 18.63
N ILE A 323 -4.32 0.78 19.48
CA ILE A 323 -4.33 0.63 20.94
C ILE A 323 -5.72 0.25 21.43
N THR A 324 -5.79 -0.33 22.65
CA THR A 324 -7.05 -0.73 23.28
C THR A 324 -7.93 0.47 23.60
N ASP A 325 -9.24 0.27 23.63
CA ASP A 325 -10.19 1.32 24.01
C ASP A 325 -9.96 1.82 25.45
N GLU A 326 -9.49 0.95 26.34
CA GLU A 326 -9.09 1.31 27.69
C GLU A 326 -7.94 2.33 27.68
N LEU A 327 -6.87 2.07 26.92
CA LEU A 327 -5.75 3.01 26.82
C LEU A 327 -6.18 4.33 26.17
N LYS A 328 -7.06 4.30 25.15
CA LYS A 328 -7.61 5.51 24.55
C LYS A 328 -8.39 6.38 25.53
N LYS A 329 -9.11 5.76 26.44
CA LYS A 329 -9.86 6.42 27.51
C LYS A 329 -8.92 6.95 28.58
N ASP A 330 -7.99 6.11 29.06
CA ASP A 330 -7.17 6.42 30.22
C ASP A 330 -6.12 7.51 29.93
N ILE A 331 -5.63 7.61 28.69
CA ILE A 331 -4.67 8.67 28.31
C ILE A 331 -5.29 10.07 28.28
N VAL A 332 -6.59 10.18 28.09
CA VAL A 332 -7.32 11.47 28.14
C VAL A 332 -7.58 11.92 29.57
N ASP A 333 -7.79 10.99 30.47
CA ASP A 333 -7.97 11.26 31.90
C ASP A 333 -6.66 11.75 32.53
N SER A 334 -6.66 12.93 33.12
CA SER A 334 -5.46 13.59 33.62
C SER A 334 -4.75 12.79 34.75
N GLU A 335 -5.50 12.15 35.63
CA GLU A 335 -4.92 11.39 36.73
C GLU A 335 -4.37 10.05 36.28
N LYS A 336 -5.11 9.35 35.45
CA LYS A 336 -4.66 8.08 34.85
C LYS A 336 -3.48 8.28 33.91
N ARG A 337 -3.46 9.36 33.13
CA ARG A 337 -2.34 9.70 32.25
C ARG A 337 -1.02 9.81 33.02
N LYS A 338 -1.03 10.43 34.21
CA LYS A 338 0.16 10.52 35.06
C LYS A 338 0.76 9.14 35.41
N THR A 339 -0.09 8.13 35.56
CA THR A 339 0.34 6.75 35.82
C THR A 339 0.79 5.98 34.59
N LEU A 340 0.48 6.49 33.42
CA LEU A 340 0.85 5.90 32.13
C LEU A 340 2.17 6.46 31.57
N ILE A 341 2.47 7.72 31.85
CA ILE A 341 3.71 8.38 31.40
C ILE A 341 4.92 7.60 31.93
N GLY A 342 5.87 7.32 31.04
CA GLY A 342 7.07 6.57 31.34
C GLY A 342 6.91 5.05 31.30
N LYS A 343 5.68 4.50 31.13
CA LYS A 343 5.51 3.07 30.92
C LYS A 343 6.14 2.65 29.60
N VAL A 344 6.95 1.61 29.64
CA VAL A 344 7.67 1.08 28.49
C VAL A 344 6.84 0.01 27.79
N ALA A 345 6.85 0.08 26.48
CA ALA A 345 6.31 -0.97 25.62
C ALA A 345 7.34 -1.40 24.57
N GLU A 346 7.33 -2.66 24.26
CA GLU A 346 7.97 -3.19 23.06
C GLU A 346 7.08 -2.90 21.87
N LEU A 347 7.60 -2.12 20.94
CA LEU A 347 6.91 -1.73 19.71
C LEU A 347 7.43 -2.55 18.52
N THR A 348 6.53 -2.91 17.62
CA THR A 348 6.84 -3.37 16.27
C THR A 348 6.37 -2.34 15.26
N ALA A 349 7.07 -2.21 14.16
CA ALA A 349 6.66 -1.32 13.07
C ALA A 349 6.92 -1.98 11.71
N MET A 350 6.33 -1.45 10.65
CA MET A 350 6.65 -1.91 9.29
C MET A 350 8.06 -1.49 8.89
N GLU A 351 8.45 -0.28 9.31
CA GLU A 351 9.79 0.28 9.05
C GLU A 351 10.04 1.48 9.98
N VAL A 352 11.30 1.82 10.15
CA VAL A 352 11.73 3.09 10.73
C VAL A 352 12.01 4.04 9.57
N GLU A 353 11.15 5.04 9.38
CA GLU A 353 11.35 6.05 8.34
C GLU A 353 12.28 7.15 8.85
N LYS A 354 13.21 7.60 8.00
CA LYS A 354 14.04 8.79 8.25
C LYS A 354 13.68 9.87 7.24
N THR A 355 13.06 10.95 7.70
CA THR A 355 12.70 12.09 6.87
C THR A 355 13.31 13.37 7.47
N ASN A 356 14.16 14.05 6.70
CA ASN A 356 14.87 15.28 7.16
C ASN A 356 15.63 15.09 8.50
N GLY A 357 16.22 13.92 8.71
CA GLY A 357 16.93 13.60 9.94
C GLY A 357 16.05 13.18 11.12
N ILE A 358 14.72 13.15 10.94
CA ILE A 358 13.75 12.71 11.95
C ILE A 358 13.39 11.26 11.70
N TYR A 359 13.52 10.42 12.72
CA TYR A 359 13.16 9.01 12.70
C TYR A 359 11.73 8.85 13.21
N THR A 360 10.90 8.10 12.47
CA THR A 360 9.52 7.79 12.86
C THR A 360 9.15 6.36 12.53
N LEU A 361 8.24 5.77 13.32
CA LEU A 361 7.73 4.43 13.08
C LEU A 361 6.55 4.45 12.10
N ARG A 362 6.65 3.69 11.03
CA ARG A 362 5.52 3.49 10.11
C ARG A 362 4.66 2.31 10.56
N HIS A 363 3.38 2.56 10.76
CA HIS A 363 2.41 1.57 11.25
C HIS A 363 2.85 0.86 12.53
N GLY A 364 3.36 1.61 13.49
CA GLY A 364 3.76 1.10 14.79
C GLY A 364 2.60 0.44 15.54
N LYS A 365 2.92 -0.61 16.30
CA LYS A 365 1.99 -1.34 17.16
C LYS A 365 2.67 -1.68 18.49
N ILE A 366 1.91 -1.74 19.55
CA ILE A 366 2.37 -2.30 20.82
C ILE A 366 2.35 -3.82 20.69
N ALA A 367 3.51 -4.45 20.81
CA ALA A 367 3.65 -5.91 20.88
C ALA A 367 3.36 -6.40 22.29
N LYS A 368 3.98 -5.77 23.28
CA LYS A 368 3.74 -6.05 24.71
C LYS A 368 4.20 -4.89 25.59
N TRP A 369 3.66 -4.80 26.79
CA TRP A 369 4.15 -3.90 27.83
C TRP A 369 5.38 -4.50 28.54
N ARG A 370 6.33 -3.65 28.92
CA ARG A 370 7.61 -4.01 29.53
C ARG A 370 7.69 -3.45 30.95
N SER A 371 7.12 -4.21 31.90
CA SER A 371 7.21 -3.85 33.33
C SER A 371 8.61 -4.04 33.92
N ASP A 372 9.48 -4.70 33.19
CA ASP A 372 10.88 -4.98 33.54
C ASP A 372 11.86 -3.87 33.08
N LYS A 373 11.36 -2.82 32.39
CA LYS A 373 12.17 -1.73 31.85
C LYS A 373 11.67 -0.36 32.30
N SER A 374 12.60 0.57 32.37
CA SER A 374 12.35 1.99 32.59
C SER A 374 12.52 2.80 31.30
N LYS A 375 12.14 4.07 31.27
CA LYS A 375 12.31 4.95 30.11
C LYS A 375 13.78 5.15 29.74
N GLU A 376 14.69 5.04 30.69
CA GLU A 376 16.14 5.15 30.50
C GLU A 376 16.70 3.99 29.68
N ASP A 377 16.04 2.83 29.69
CA ASP A 377 16.40 1.66 28.88
C ASP A 377 15.95 1.77 27.41
N CYS A 378 15.19 2.83 27.08
CA CYS A 378 14.67 3.06 25.73
C CYS A 378 15.63 3.93 24.93
N GLU A 379 16.73 3.37 24.47
CA GLU A 379 17.81 4.12 23.81
C GLU A 379 17.48 4.45 22.35
N PHE A 380 17.89 5.66 21.90
CA PHE A 380 17.79 6.12 20.52
C PHE A 380 18.58 5.25 19.54
N SER A 381 19.65 4.62 19.98
CA SER A 381 20.49 3.70 19.18
C SER A 381 19.71 2.52 18.58
N GLN A 382 18.52 2.19 19.10
CA GLN A 382 17.65 1.15 18.56
C GLN A 382 17.03 1.53 17.19
N ILE A 383 17.04 2.81 16.82
CA ILE A 383 16.38 3.34 15.61
C ILE A 383 17.30 4.11 14.68
N ALA A 384 18.55 4.36 15.08
CA ALA A 384 19.52 5.21 14.36
C ALA A 384 20.54 4.39 13.57
#